data_9387c0f9f03d0a0d2e15f020dda7a9ea
#
_entry.id   9387c0f9f03d0a0d2e15f020dda7a9ea
#
_cell.length_a   1.000
_cell.length_b   1.000
_cell.length_c   1.000
_cell.angle_alpha   90.00
_cell.angle_beta   90.00
_cell.angle_gamma   90.00
#
_symmetry.space_group_name_H-M   'P 1'
#
loop_
_entity.id
_entity.type
_entity.pdbx_description
1 polymer ?
#
loop_
_entity_poly.entity_id
_entity_poly.type
_entity_poly.pdbx_seq_one_letter_code
_entity_poly.pdbx_strand_id
1 'polypeptide(L)'
;MRRRLKHAALALVILVVAAQFIRPSRVNPPIDHARTIDAHLGTANPATPVINRSCGDCHSNATEWRWYSKVAPLSWVMARAVTDGRQVINFSEWGSYSRSAQATLLDASCASATAGKMPGPYTWFRPETALSPQDIETICAAARSVHDNVSLR
;
A
#
# COMPACT_ATOMS: atom_id res chain seq x y z
N MET A 1 23.57 -39.77 8.20
CA MET A 1 22.84 -38.53 8.54
C MET A 1 23.48 -37.25 7.95
N ARG A 2 24.76 -36.97 8.20
CA ARG A 2 25.48 -35.75 7.71
C ARG A 2 25.47 -35.60 6.17
N ARG A 3 25.58 -36.67 5.38
CA ARG A 3 25.58 -36.58 3.91
C ARG A 3 24.22 -36.17 3.35
N ARG A 4 23.13 -36.71 3.89
CA ARG A 4 21.76 -36.34 3.49
C ARG A 4 21.46 -34.87 3.83
N LEU A 5 21.95 -34.39 4.98
CA LEU A 5 21.80 -33.01 5.38
C LEU A 5 22.53 -32.04 4.42
N LYS A 6 23.75 -32.40 3.98
CA LYS A 6 24.51 -31.61 2.98
C LYS A 6 23.79 -31.53 1.64
N HIS A 7 23.21 -32.62 1.16
CA HIS A 7 22.46 -32.62 -0.10
C HIS A 7 21.16 -31.79 0.03
N ALA A 8 20.46 -31.89 1.15
CA ALA A 8 19.28 -31.09 1.40
C ALA A 8 19.61 -29.59 1.46
N ALA A 9 20.70 -29.21 2.14
CA ALA A 9 21.16 -27.82 2.17
C ALA A 9 21.55 -27.30 0.78
N LEU A 10 22.27 -28.12 -0.01
CA LEU A 10 22.63 -27.74 -1.38
C LEU A 10 21.39 -27.57 -2.26
N ALA A 11 20.42 -28.48 -2.17
CA ALA A 11 19.17 -28.39 -2.91
C ALA A 11 18.39 -27.11 -2.54
N LEU A 12 18.33 -26.76 -1.25
CA LEU A 12 17.70 -25.54 -0.79
C LEU A 12 18.39 -24.29 -1.37
N VAL A 13 19.72 -24.25 -1.36
CA VAL A 13 20.49 -23.13 -1.95
C VAL A 13 20.18 -23.02 -3.44
N ILE A 14 20.18 -24.12 -4.17
CA ILE A 14 19.85 -24.14 -5.60
C ILE A 14 18.44 -23.60 -5.84
N LEU A 15 17.46 -24.02 -5.03
CA LEU A 15 16.08 -23.52 -5.13
C LEU A 15 15.97 -22.02 -4.84
N VAL A 16 16.66 -21.53 -3.81
CA VAL A 16 16.69 -20.10 -3.50
C VAL A 16 17.33 -19.29 -4.63
N VAL A 17 18.42 -19.79 -5.21
CA VAL A 17 19.08 -19.15 -6.36
C VAL A 17 18.15 -19.18 -7.57
N ALA A 18 17.53 -20.32 -7.88
CA ALA A 18 16.59 -20.44 -9.00
C ALA A 18 15.38 -19.48 -8.84
N ALA A 19 14.87 -19.33 -7.63
CA ALA A 19 13.78 -18.41 -7.31
C ALA A 19 14.10 -16.95 -7.67
N GLN A 20 15.38 -16.53 -7.66
CA GLN A 20 15.77 -15.15 -8.00
C GLN A 20 15.57 -14.83 -9.50
N PHE A 21 15.44 -15.82 -10.35
CA PHE A 21 15.16 -15.62 -11.78
C PHE A 21 13.67 -15.34 -12.08
N ILE A 22 12.77 -15.69 -11.14
CA ILE A 22 11.34 -15.38 -11.25
C ILE A 22 11.11 -13.96 -10.69
N ARG A 23 11.13 -12.98 -11.60
CA ARG A 23 11.03 -11.56 -11.23
C ARG A 23 9.65 -11.00 -11.54
N PRO A 24 8.84 -10.64 -10.54
CA PRO A 24 7.57 -9.95 -10.78
C PRO A 24 7.81 -8.53 -11.33
N SER A 25 6.83 -8.00 -12.04
CA SER A 25 6.86 -6.61 -12.48
C SER A 25 6.86 -5.66 -11.27
N ARG A 26 7.70 -4.63 -11.35
CA ARG A 26 7.85 -3.56 -10.36
C ARG A 26 7.80 -2.19 -11.04
N VAL A 27 6.94 -2.09 -12.02
CA VAL A 27 6.74 -0.83 -12.77
C VAL A 27 5.69 0.01 -12.06
N ASN A 28 6.03 1.27 -11.85
CA ASN A 28 5.08 2.27 -11.42
C ASN A 28 4.42 2.88 -12.67
N PRO A 29 3.08 2.86 -12.77
CA PRO A 29 2.39 3.61 -13.81
C PRO A 29 2.69 5.12 -13.70
N PRO A 30 2.54 5.89 -14.77
CA PRO A 30 2.66 7.35 -14.71
C PRO A 30 1.64 7.94 -13.75
N ILE A 31 1.99 9.08 -13.16
CA ILE A 31 1.13 9.81 -12.24
C ILE A 31 0.65 11.08 -12.92
N ASP A 32 -0.68 11.22 -13.01
CA ASP A 32 -1.31 12.50 -13.32
C ASP A 32 -1.58 13.22 -11.99
N HIS A 33 -0.79 14.24 -11.70
CA HIS A 33 -0.87 14.97 -10.44
C HIS A 33 -2.24 15.66 -10.22
N ALA A 34 -2.97 15.98 -11.27
CA ALA A 34 -4.32 16.55 -11.15
C ALA A 34 -5.35 15.51 -10.65
N ARG A 35 -5.05 14.22 -10.76
CA ARG A 35 -5.95 13.12 -10.38
C ARG A 35 -5.62 12.50 -9.04
N THR A 36 -4.54 12.92 -8.38
CA THR A 36 -4.12 12.35 -7.10
C THR A 36 -5.05 12.77 -5.96
N ILE A 37 -5.03 11.98 -4.88
CA ILE A 37 -5.76 12.34 -3.65
C ILE A 37 -5.30 13.70 -3.12
N ASP A 38 -4.03 14.05 -3.29
CA ASP A 38 -3.45 15.33 -2.88
C ASP A 38 -4.14 16.51 -3.57
N ALA A 39 -4.45 16.37 -4.86
CA ALA A 39 -5.15 17.40 -5.63
C ALA A 39 -6.61 17.57 -5.18
N HIS A 40 -7.24 16.51 -4.69
CA HIS A 40 -8.65 16.47 -4.35
C HIS A 40 -8.97 16.80 -2.89
N LEU A 41 -8.17 16.28 -1.95
CA LEU A 41 -8.29 16.64 -0.53
C LEU A 41 -7.55 17.95 -0.19
N GLY A 42 -6.55 18.31 -1.00
CA GLY A 42 -5.64 19.41 -0.76
C GLY A 42 -4.44 19.00 0.10
N THR A 43 -3.28 19.58 -0.20
CA THR A 43 -2.03 19.32 0.54
C THR A 43 -2.07 19.84 1.98
N ALA A 44 -2.94 20.80 2.27
CA ALA A 44 -3.19 21.31 3.63
C ALA A 44 -4.08 20.39 4.47
N ASN A 45 -4.75 19.39 3.85
CA ASN A 45 -5.55 18.42 4.60
C ASN A 45 -4.61 17.50 5.40
N PRO A 46 -4.78 17.39 6.73
CA PRO A 46 -3.87 16.61 7.57
C PRO A 46 -3.88 15.10 7.26
N ALA A 47 -4.92 14.56 6.60
CA ALA A 47 -4.98 13.17 6.19
C ALA A 47 -4.05 12.87 5.00
N THR A 48 -3.78 13.84 4.14
CA THR A 48 -2.97 13.66 2.94
C THR A 48 -1.56 13.10 3.25
N PRO A 49 -0.74 13.72 4.11
CA PRO A 49 0.57 13.18 4.45
C PRO A 49 0.50 11.83 5.17
N VAL A 50 -0.52 11.58 5.97
CA VAL A 50 -0.71 10.28 6.65
C VAL A 50 -1.00 9.18 5.63
N ILE A 51 -1.93 9.40 4.71
CA ILE A 51 -2.28 8.46 3.65
C ILE A 51 -1.07 8.16 2.77
N ASN A 52 -0.35 9.19 2.33
CA ASN A 52 0.83 9.03 1.48
C ASN A 52 1.93 8.21 2.19
N ARG A 53 2.23 8.51 3.45
CA ARG A 53 3.24 7.80 4.24
C ARG A 53 2.87 6.35 4.51
N SER A 54 1.63 6.11 4.94
CA SER A 54 1.24 4.82 5.53
C SER A 54 0.56 3.88 4.54
N CYS A 55 -0.03 4.41 3.46
CA CYS A 55 -0.80 3.63 2.49
C CYS A 55 -0.22 3.71 1.07
N GLY A 56 0.50 4.80 0.75
CA GLY A 56 0.93 5.14 -0.62
C GLY A 56 1.77 4.06 -1.30
N ASP A 57 2.64 3.36 -0.60
CA ASP A 57 3.49 2.33 -1.21
C ASP A 57 2.70 1.20 -1.89
N CYS A 58 1.57 0.78 -1.31
CA CYS A 58 0.74 -0.28 -1.90
C CYS A 58 -0.45 0.29 -2.70
N HIS A 59 -0.93 1.47 -2.34
CA HIS A 59 -2.16 2.04 -2.86
C HIS A 59 -1.95 3.29 -3.74
N SER A 60 -0.78 3.43 -4.36
CA SER A 60 -0.51 4.51 -5.31
C SER A 60 0.42 4.06 -6.45
N ASN A 61 0.58 4.91 -7.46
CA ASN A 61 1.57 4.73 -8.53
C ASN A 61 2.99 5.16 -8.10
N ALA A 62 3.20 5.57 -6.82
CA ALA A 62 4.46 6.07 -6.29
C ALA A 62 5.19 5.06 -5.38
N THR A 63 5.02 3.76 -5.61
CA THR A 63 5.67 2.70 -4.81
C THR A 63 7.19 2.86 -4.78
N GLU A 64 7.77 2.87 -3.58
CA GLU A 64 9.22 2.77 -3.40
C GLU A 64 9.67 1.30 -3.41
N TRP A 65 10.22 0.84 -4.53
CA TRP A 65 10.74 -0.52 -4.68
C TRP A 65 12.09 -0.68 -4.01
N ARG A 66 12.09 -0.87 -2.69
CA ARG A 66 13.30 -1.03 -1.86
C ARG A 66 13.99 -2.38 -2.11
N TRP A 67 15.18 -2.57 -1.55
CA TRP A 67 16.02 -3.74 -1.79
C TRP A 67 15.31 -5.07 -1.51
N TYR A 68 14.53 -5.18 -0.43
CA TYR A 68 13.80 -6.40 -0.07
C TYR A 68 12.71 -6.77 -1.09
N SER A 69 12.16 -5.80 -1.80
CA SER A 69 11.23 -6.05 -2.91
C SER A 69 11.92 -6.59 -4.17
N LYS A 70 13.25 -6.72 -4.14
CA LYS A 70 14.06 -7.24 -5.27
C LYS A 70 14.54 -8.67 -5.03
N VAL A 71 14.32 -9.23 -3.84
CA VAL A 71 14.82 -10.55 -3.42
C VAL A 71 13.65 -11.51 -3.16
N ALA A 72 13.62 -12.64 -3.85
CA ALA A 72 12.61 -13.68 -3.62
C ALA A 72 12.85 -14.36 -2.24
N PRO A 73 11.78 -14.74 -1.53
CA PRO A 73 10.38 -14.68 -1.91
C PRO A 73 9.68 -13.34 -1.64
N LEU A 74 10.31 -12.39 -0.92
CA LEU A 74 9.70 -11.10 -0.55
C LEU A 74 9.31 -10.27 -1.78
N SER A 75 10.08 -10.36 -2.87
CA SER A 75 9.74 -9.69 -4.13
C SER A 75 8.36 -10.09 -4.67
N TRP A 76 7.96 -11.34 -4.51
CA TRP A 76 6.65 -11.82 -4.95
C TRP A 76 5.53 -11.30 -4.06
N VAL A 77 5.76 -11.35 -2.75
CA VAL A 77 4.79 -10.84 -1.75
C VAL A 77 4.56 -9.34 -1.95
N MET A 78 5.64 -8.57 -2.09
CA MET A 78 5.54 -7.12 -2.26
C MET A 78 4.87 -6.73 -3.58
N ALA A 79 5.27 -7.36 -4.69
CA ALA A 79 4.66 -7.08 -5.98
C ALA A 79 3.16 -7.44 -5.98
N ARG A 80 2.79 -8.54 -5.33
CA ARG A 80 1.39 -8.94 -5.16
C ARG A 80 0.62 -7.92 -4.31
N ALA A 81 1.17 -7.52 -3.16
CA ALA A 81 0.54 -6.53 -2.28
C ALA A 81 0.30 -5.19 -2.99
N VAL A 82 1.26 -4.71 -3.78
CA VAL A 82 1.09 -3.48 -4.58
C VAL A 82 0.03 -3.65 -5.67
N THR A 83 0.03 -4.79 -6.37
CA THR A 83 -0.97 -5.06 -7.41
C THR A 83 -2.38 -5.09 -6.82
N ASP A 84 -2.57 -5.85 -5.76
CA ASP A 84 -3.88 -5.98 -5.10
C ASP A 84 -4.30 -4.66 -4.45
N GLY A 85 -3.37 -3.95 -3.81
CA GLY A 85 -3.62 -2.64 -3.22
C GLY A 85 -4.14 -1.63 -4.24
N ARG A 86 -3.48 -1.50 -5.40
CA ARG A 86 -3.90 -0.61 -6.48
C ARG A 86 -5.25 -0.99 -7.10
N GLN A 87 -5.60 -2.28 -7.10
CA GLN A 87 -6.91 -2.74 -7.60
C GLN A 87 -8.05 -2.37 -6.64
N VAL A 88 -7.80 -2.38 -5.33
CA VAL A 88 -8.81 -2.03 -4.33
C VAL A 88 -9.00 -0.51 -4.27
N ILE A 89 -7.91 0.23 -4.18
CA ILE A 89 -7.89 1.69 -4.14
C ILE A 89 -6.54 2.18 -4.69
N ASN A 90 -6.57 3.19 -5.55
CA ASN A 90 -5.35 3.83 -6.06
C ASN A 90 -5.43 5.35 -5.83
N PHE A 91 -4.68 5.86 -4.88
CA PHE A 91 -4.65 7.28 -4.53
C PHE A 91 -4.07 8.16 -5.62
N SER A 92 -3.30 7.60 -6.57
CA SER A 92 -2.85 8.34 -7.76
C SER A 92 -3.93 8.49 -8.84
N GLU A 93 -5.02 7.71 -8.74
CA GLU A 93 -6.15 7.73 -9.65
C GLU A 93 -7.44 8.25 -8.97
N TRP A 94 -7.29 8.96 -7.86
CA TRP A 94 -8.38 9.40 -7.00
C TRP A 94 -9.47 10.17 -7.75
N GLY A 95 -9.08 11.05 -8.65
CA GLY A 95 -10.00 11.84 -9.49
C GLY A 95 -10.81 11.03 -10.49
N SER A 96 -10.48 9.74 -10.72
CA SER A 96 -11.28 8.86 -11.58
C SER A 96 -12.47 8.23 -10.87
N TYR A 97 -12.47 8.24 -9.53
CA TYR A 97 -13.59 7.73 -8.75
C TYR A 97 -14.72 8.75 -8.67
N SER A 98 -15.97 8.28 -8.73
CA SER A 98 -17.13 9.13 -8.42
C SER A 98 -17.07 9.61 -6.97
N ARG A 99 -17.72 10.71 -6.64
CA ARG A 99 -17.74 11.23 -5.27
C ARG A 99 -18.26 10.22 -4.24
N SER A 100 -19.30 9.45 -4.59
CA SER A 100 -19.81 8.38 -3.74
C SER A 100 -18.79 7.25 -3.54
N ALA A 101 -18.06 6.88 -4.60
CA ALA A 101 -16.98 5.91 -4.48
C ALA A 101 -15.83 6.43 -3.61
N GLN A 102 -15.45 7.70 -3.75
CA GLN A 102 -14.44 8.35 -2.90
C GLN A 102 -14.81 8.30 -1.42
N ALA A 103 -16.07 8.61 -1.08
CA ALA A 103 -16.57 8.52 0.30
C ALA A 103 -16.47 7.07 0.81
N THR A 104 -17.01 6.10 0.07
CA THR A 104 -16.95 4.68 0.45
C THR A 104 -15.52 4.17 0.64
N LEU A 105 -14.59 4.58 -0.23
CA LEU A 105 -13.18 4.16 -0.16
C LEU A 105 -12.47 4.77 1.05
N LEU A 106 -12.75 6.01 1.42
CA LEU A 106 -12.21 6.61 2.64
C LEU A 106 -12.80 5.99 3.90
N ASP A 107 -14.11 5.67 3.92
CA ASP A 107 -14.73 4.95 5.02
C ASP A 107 -14.10 3.57 5.22
N ALA A 108 -13.86 2.84 4.12
CA ALA A 108 -13.17 1.56 4.14
C ALA A 108 -11.71 1.69 4.63
N SER A 109 -11.03 2.78 4.27
CA SER A 109 -9.67 3.09 4.73
C SER A 109 -9.65 3.35 6.24
N CYS A 110 -10.60 4.17 6.75
CA CYS A 110 -10.77 4.41 8.18
C CYS A 110 -11.05 3.10 8.93
N ALA A 111 -11.99 2.29 8.45
CA ALA A 111 -12.33 1.01 9.07
C ALA A 111 -11.14 0.03 9.10
N SER A 112 -10.37 -0.04 8.01
CA SER A 112 -9.20 -0.91 7.91
C SER A 112 -8.07 -0.46 8.84
N ALA A 113 -7.83 0.85 8.97
CA ALA A 113 -6.86 1.44 9.88
C ALA A 113 -7.27 1.20 11.34
N THR A 114 -8.53 1.44 11.68
CA THR A 114 -9.09 1.20 13.03
C THR A 114 -9.00 -0.27 13.44
N ALA A 115 -9.22 -1.19 12.49
CA ALA A 115 -9.09 -2.63 12.73
C ALA A 115 -7.65 -3.14 12.75
N GLY A 116 -6.64 -2.28 12.54
CA GLY A 116 -5.23 -2.66 12.46
C GLY A 116 -4.88 -3.55 11.27
N LYS A 117 -5.75 -3.64 10.27
CA LYS A 117 -5.53 -4.47 9.07
C LYS A 117 -4.51 -3.82 8.13
N MET A 118 -4.48 -2.50 8.08
CA MET A 118 -3.57 -1.71 7.27
C MET A 118 -2.87 -0.66 8.14
N PRO A 119 -1.58 -0.43 7.94
CA PRO A 119 -0.65 -1.06 6.97
C PRO A 119 -0.21 -2.49 7.34
N GLY A 120 -0.67 -3.08 8.44
CA GLY A 120 -0.45 -4.46 8.83
C GLY A 120 1.04 -4.85 8.97
N PRO A 121 1.45 -6.06 8.55
CA PRO A 121 2.84 -6.54 8.70
C PRO A 121 3.88 -5.75 7.92
N TYR A 122 3.47 -4.88 7.00
CA TYR A 122 4.37 -4.01 6.27
C TYR A 122 5.19 -3.09 7.19
N THR A 123 4.63 -2.71 8.33
CA THR A 123 5.32 -1.92 9.37
C THR A 123 6.59 -2.58 9.91
N TRP A 124 6.76 -3.91 9.79
CA TRP A 124 8.00 -4.60 10.16
C TRP A 124 9.17 -4.21 9.25
N PHE A 125 8.89 -3.90 8.00
CA PHE A 125 9.88 -3.45 7.03
C PHE A 125 9.99 -1.93 6.95
N ARG A 126 8.92 -1.23 7.33
CA ARG A 126 8.78 0.23 7.32
C ARG A 126 8.06 0.72 8.59
N PRO A 127 8.76 0.80 9.73
CA PRO A 127 8.15 1.25 10.99
C PRO A 127 7.50 2.63 10.89
N GLU A 128 8.03 3.50 10.04
CA GLU A 128 7.50 4.84 9.79
C GLU A 128 6.08 4.86 9.18
N THR A 129 5.64 3.74 8.61
CA THR A 129 4.28 3.62 8.05
C THR A 129 3.24 3.25 9.11
N ALA A 130 3.67 2.94 10.33
CA ALA A 130 2.75 2.64 11.43
C ALA A 130 1.82 3.84 11.70
N LEU A 131 0.56 3.52 11.95
CA LEU A 131 -0.45 4.53 12.27
C LEU A 131 -0.56 4.69 13.79
N SER A 132 -0.43 5.92 14.26
CA SER A 132 -0.79 6.30 15.62
C SER A 132 -2.32 6.42 15.76
N PRO A 133 -2.87 6.43 16.99
CA PRO A 133 -4.29 6.73 17.20
C PRO A 133 -4.72 8.08 16.59
N GLN A 134 -3.83 9.07 16.59
CA GLN A 134 -4.06 10.38 15.98
C GLN A 134 -4.10 10.29 14.46
N ASP A 135 -3.24 9.49 13.84
CA ASP A 135 -3.26 9.26 12.39
C ASP A 135 -4.58 8.60 11.96
N ILE A 136 -5.04 7.60 12.72
CA ILE A 136 -6.32 6.91 12.46
C ILE A 136 -7.47 7.90 12.54
N GLU A 137 -7.54 8.70 13.60
CA GLU A 137 -8.59 9.72 13.74
C GLU A 137 -8.55 10.73 12.59
N THR A 138 -7.36 11.11 12.14
CA THR A 138 -7.18 12.04 11.02
C THR A 138 -7.73 11.45 9.70
N ILE A 139 -7.49 10.17 9.43
CA ILE A 139 -8.06 9.48 8.26
C ILE A 139 -9.59 9.41 8.39
N CYS A 140 -10.09 9.05 9.56
CA CYS A 140 -11.52 8.93 9.81
C CYS A 140 -12.26 10.29 9.74
N ALA A 141 -11.63 11.37 10.17
CA ALA A 141 -12.16 12.72 10.03
C ALA A 141 -12.27 13.13 8.55
N ALA A 142 -11.27 12.82 7.74
CA ALA A 142 -11.32 13.06 6.30
C ALA A 142 -12.45 12.25 5.63
N ALA A 143 -12.65 10.99 6.03
CA ALA A 143 -13.74 10.15 5.54
C ALA A 143 -15.11 10.78 5.84
N ARG A 144 -15.35 11.19 7.08
CA ARG A 144 -16.59 11.88 7.48
C ARG A 144 -16.82 13.16 6.66
N SER A 145 -15.81 14.00 6.51
CA SER A 145 -15.90 15.25 5.75
C SER A 145 -16.30 15.03 4.29
N VAL A 146 -15.75 14.00 3.64
CA VAL A 146 -16.10 13.67 2.25
C VAL A 146 -17.52 13.09 2.18
N HIS A 147 -17.91 12.26 3.12
CA HIS A 147 -19.24 11.68 3.20
C HIS A 147 -20.33 12.76 3.36
N ASP A 148 -20.14 13.72 4.28
CA ASP A 148 -21.07 14.81 4.53
C ASP A 148 -21.25 15.69 3.27
N ASN A 149 -20.16 15.98 2.56
CA ASN A 149 -20.19 16.74 1.31
C ASN A 149 -20.93 16.02 0.16
N VAL A 150 -21.01 14.69 0.20
CA VAL A 150 -21.76 13.90 -0.78
C VAL A 150 -23.25 13.89 -0.44
N SER A 151 -23.60 13.82 0.85
CA SER A 151 -24.99 13.72 1.34
C SER A 151 -25.76 15.03 1.20
N LEU A 152 -25.09 16.18 1.10
CA LEU A 152 -25.69 17.51 1.01
C LEU A 152 -25.99 17.96 -0.44
N ARG A 153 -25.74 17.13 -1.44
CA ARG A 153 -25.94 17.47 -2.87
C ARG A 153 -26.87 16.51 -3.58
#